data_d936909722754991696fbf6a88ab1300
#
_entry.id   d936909722754991696fbf6a88ab1300
#
_cell.length_a   1.000
_cell.length_b   1.000
_cell.length_c   1.000
_cell.angle_alpha   90.00
_cell.angle_beta   90.00
_cell.angle_gamma   90.00
#
_symmetry.space_group_name_H-M   'P 1'
#
loop_
_entity.id
_entity.type
_entity.pdbx_description
1 polymer ?
#
loop_
_entity_poly.entity_id
_entity_poly.type
_entity_poly.pdbx_seq_one_letter_code
_entity_poly.pdbx_strand_id
1 'polypeptide(L)'
;SDSDTTLTLTSAAAFPSSGTIQIGSELITYSGKSSNDLTGLSRGANGTTAAEHSNGATVTNASDFSGWGVAVPADQTTLEPGLWSLDNFGEVLIATIGNGETFTWNAAATDRLTVRASKSTSGFATTNNPTASRLTLVSPTARHLLHFGTETTIGTASTQDDMFIRFSVQEDINTYTPTSTNTAGTLRLQDGTKIVGALKAKESILVFTDNALYTMKYIGSPFYFNLEQVGTNCGLIGRNAAVEVDGVAYWMSSKGFLLYDGTVKTLACAVEDEVFDNLDTTKGQQIAAGLNNLFSEIIWWYPTNSDFNNRAVSYNYAESTGVAGGVWALSTEARSSWMDAKIYERPYATKFDTSGTGTFPTILGQSGLGQTKYFQHEIGTDQVNEDGSVTKVTSNLQSYDLDLQTQAGAGDLFVSVSRFIPDFKTLNGNSDVTLSVKRFPSQTETASTNSPFTIDSTTTKKDTRARGRYVNVKIENKNENESWRYGTLMLDVRPDGAR
;
A
#
# COMPACT_ATOMS: atom_id res chain seq x y z
N SER A 1 -6.04 49.75 2.37
CA SER A 1 -7.48 50.09 2.31
C SER A 1 -8.32 48.82 2.06
N ASP A 2 -9.58 48.88 2.41
CA ASP A 2 -10.57 47.80 2.22
C ASP A 2 -10.99 47.61 0.75
N SER A 3 -10.58 48.53 -0.11
CA SER A 3 -10.90 48.56 -1.56
C SER A 3 -9.67 48.40 -2.48
N ASP A 4 -8.50 48.10 -1.92
CA ASP A 4 -7.29 47.90 -2.72
C ASP A 4 -7.42 46.65 -3.60
N THR A 5 -6.95 46.77 -4.85
CA THR A 5 -6.96 45.72 -5.85
C THR A 5 -5.61 45.02 -6.00
N THR A 6 -4.58 45.53 -5.27
CA THR A 6 -3.22 44.98 -5.27
C THR A 6 -2.69 44.95 -3.84
N LEU A 7 -1.99 43.93 -3.48
CA LEU A 7 -1.33 43.73 -2.17
C LEU A 7 0.14 43.41 -2.40
N THR A 8 1.03 44.25 -1.88
CA THR A 8 2.47 44.01 -1.90
C THR A 8 2.90 43.22 -0.64
N LEU A 9 3.55 42.10 -0.83
CA LEU A 9 4.12 41.28 0.22
C LEU A 9 5.61 41.49 0.35
N THR A 10 6.18 41.23 1.53
CA THR A 10 7.64 41.17 1.70
C THR A 10 8.25 40.09 0.79
N SER A 11 7.57 38.97 0.63
CA SER A 11 7.90 37.92 -0.32
C SER A 11 6.62 37.18 -0.72
N ALA A 12 6.35 37.07 -2.01
CA ALA A 12 5.26 36.27 -2.55
C ALA A 12 5.73 34.90 -3.09
N ALA A 13 6.96 34.49 -2.79
CA ALA A 13 7.54 33.26 -3.35
C ALA A 13 6.74 31.99 -2.98
N ALA A 14 6.20 31.95 -1.77
CA ALA A 14 5.41 30.81 -1.26
C ALA A 14 3.94 30.81 -1.69
N PHE A 15 3.48 31.84 -2.41
CA PHE A 15 2.08 31.93 -2.85
C PHE A 15 1.95 31.48 -4.31
N PRO A 16 0.90 30.74 -4.67
CA PRO A 16 0.62 30.36 -6.06
C PRO A 16 0.34 31.58 -6.95
N SER A 17 0.17 31.39 -8.26
CA SER A 17 -0.12 32.46 -9.22
C SER A 17 -1.51 33.09 -9.03
N SER A 18 -2.44 32.38 -8.42
CA SER A 18 -3.77 32.83 -8.00
C SER A 18 -4.21 32.00 -6.79
N GLY A 19 -5.13 32.51 -5.98
CA GLY A 19 -5.58 31.80 -4.79
C GLY A 19 -6.34 32.67 -3.80
N THR A 20 -6.38 32.22 -2.55
CA THR A 20 -6.96 32.95 -1.43
C THR A 20 -5.93 33.16 -0.34
N ILE A 21 -5.93 34.33 0.25
CA ILE A 21 -5.12 34.68 1.41
C ILE A 21 -6.02 35.09 2.58
N GLN A 22 -5.49 34.98 3.78
CA GLN A 22 -6.14 35.48 4.99
C GLN A 22 -5.28 36.54 5.66
N ILE A 23 -5.92 37.64 6.04
CA ILE A 23 -5.32 38.71 6.84
C ILE A 23 -6.28 38.99 8.00
N GLY A 24 -5.86 38.66 9.22
CA GLY A 24 -6.76 38.76 10.37
C GLY A 24 -7.96 37.80 10.19
N SER A 25 -9.18 38.37 10.16
CA SER A 25 -10.42 37.61 9.92
C SER A 25 -10.94 37.71 8.48
N GLU A 26 -10.29 38.46 7.61
CA GLU A 26 -10.68 38.64 6.23
C GLU A 26 -10.04 37.62 5.31
N LEU A 27 -10.84 37.02 4.42
CA LEU A 27 -10.39 36.23 3.27
C LEU A 27 -10.41 37.10 2.01
N ILE A 28 -9.33 37.06 1.24
CA ILE A 28 -9.15 37.86 0.03
C ILE A 28 -8.71 36.89 -1.09
N THR A 29 -9.46 36.83 -2.18
CA THR A 29 -9.01 36.12 -3.37
C THR A 29 -8.19 37.00 -4.26
N TYR A 30 -7.21 36.44 -4.96
CA TYR A 30 -6.39 37.14 -5.95
C TYR A 30 -6.29 36.30 -7.23
N SER A 31 -6.26 36.97 -8.37
CA SER A 31 -6.27 36.32 -9.69
C SER A 31 -4.93 36.35 -10.39
N GLY A 32 -3.94 37.08 -9.87
CA GLY A 32 -2.60 37.19 -10.45
C GLY A 32 -1.53 37.46 -9.42
N LYS A 33 -0.28 37.12 -9.79
CA LYS A 33 0.92 37.37 -9.00
C LYS A 33 2.02 37.95 -9.93
N SER A 34 2.63 39.05 -9.55
CA SER A 34 3.73 39.67 -10.26
C SER A 34 4.81 40.07 -9.26
N SER A 35 5.95 39.38 -9.27
CA SER A 35 7.01 39.55 -8.27
C SER A 35 6.47 39.38 -6.85
N ASN A 36 6.45 40.40 -6.02
CA ASN A 36 5.92 40.38 -4.67
C ASN A 36 4.48 40.92 -4.55
N ASP A 37 3.85 41.25 -5.67
CA ASP A 37 2.49 41.77 -5.69
C ASP A 37 1.47 40.71 -6.03
N LEU A 38 0.42 40.60 -5.19
CA LEU A 38 -0.80 39.87 -5.50
C LEU A 38 -1.77 40.87 -6.14
N THR A 39 -2.31 40.54 -7.30
CA THR A 39 -3.14 41.44 -8.13
C THR A 39 -4.50 40.86 -8.39
N GLY A 40 -5.45 41.74 -8.74
CA GLY A 40 -6.84 41.34 -8.99
C GLY A 40 -7.51 40.83 -7.72
N LEU A 41 -7.35 41.58 -6.63
CA LEU A 41 -7.93 41.21 -5.33
C LEU A 41 -9.45 41.37 -5.34
N SER A 42 -10.13 40.35 -4.80
CA SER A 42 -11.53 40.43 -4.37
C SER A 42 -11.58 40.33 -2.85
N ARG A 43 -11.96 41.44 -2.24
CA ARG A 43 -11.96 41.63 -0.78
C ARG A 43 -13.23 41.01 -0.17
N GLY A 44 -13.12 40.60 1.11
CA GLY A 44 -14.26 40.02 1.81
C GLY A 44 -14.76 38.71 1.21
N ALA A 45 -13.86 37.91 0.66
CA ALA A 45 -14.21 36.65 0.00
C ALA A 45 -14.84 35.63 0.99
N ASN A 46 -15.59 34.66 0.46
CA ASN A 46 -16.16 33.56 1.20
C ASN A 46 -17.03 33.99 2.41
N GLY A 47 -17.72 35.14 2.28
CA GLY A 47 -18.64 35.66 3.31
C GLY A 47 -17.97 36.42 4.46
N THR A 48 -16.66 36.67 4.37
CA THR A 48 -15.97 37.58 5.29
C THR A 48 -16.23 39.06 4.92
N THR A 49 -15.94 39.97 5.85
CA THR A 49 -16.09 41.41 5.60
C THR A 49 -14.75 42.03 5.24
N ALA A 50 -14.72 42.83 4.18
CA ALA A 50 -13.54 43.60 3.81
C ALA A 50 -13.18 44.59 4.94
N ALA A 51 -11.93 44.61 5.32
CA ALA A 51 -11.40 45.42 6.43
C ALA A 51 -10.08 46.09 6.07
N GLU A 52 -9.75 47.17 6.76
CA GLU A 52 -8.42 47.76 6.66
C GLU A 52 -7.39 46.96 7.45
N HIS A 53 -6.23 46.75 6.86
CA HIS A 53 -5.10 46.07 7.49
C HIS A 53 -3.91 47.00 7.60
N SER A 54 -3.22 46.94 8.73
CA SER A 54 -2.00 47.69 8.94
C SER A 54 -0.83 47.18 8.13
N ASN A 55 0.09 48.03 7.77
CA ASN A 55 1.35 47.59 7.16
C ASN A 55 2.12 46.67 8.12
N GLY A 56 2.61 45.54 7.57
CA GLY A 56 3.26 44.50 8.37
C GLY A 56 2.28 43.44 8.94
N ALA A 57 0.99 43.51 8.63
CA ALA A 57 0.05 42.46 9.01
C ALA A 57 0.48 41.10 8.41
N THR A 58 0.32 40.04 9.21
CA THR A 58 0.64 38.69 8.74
C THR A 58 -0.35 38.25 7.68
N VAL A 59 0.17 37.83 6.53
CA VAL A 59 -0.60 37.25 5.42
C VAL A 59 -0.33 35.77 5.36
N THR A 60 -1.39 34.98 5.50
CA THR A 60 -1.31 33.49 5.40
C THR A 60 -1.94 33.03 4.09
N ASN A 61 -1.37 31.99 3.50
CA ASN A 61 -2.01 31.32 2.36
C ASN A 61 -3.27 30.61 2.89
N ALA A 62 -4.44 31.02 2.41
CA ALA A 62 -5.73 30.44 2.74
C ALA A 62 -6.34 29.68 1.54
N SER A 63 -5.53 29.44 0.50
CA SER A 63 -5.96 28.62 -0.64
C SER A 63 -6.31 27.19 -0.19
N ASP A 64 -5.77 26.78 0.95
CA ASP A 64 -6.00 25.46 1.57
C ASP A 64 -7.19 25.47 2.55
N PHE A 65 -7.89 26.59 2.67
CA PHE A 65 -9.04 26.72 3.58
C PHE A 65 -10.29 26.08 2.96
N SER A 66 -10.70 24.92 3.48
CA SER A 66 -11.95 24.26 3.11
C SER A 66 -13.01 24.48 4.20
N GLY A 67 -13.98 25.33 3.94
CA GLY A 67 -15.17 25.49 4.77
C GLY A 67 -16.42 24.94 4.09
N TRP A 68 -17.57 24.99 4.77
CA TRP A 68 -18.85 24.61 4.18
C TRP A 68 -19.12 25.43 2.90
N GLY A 69 -19.26 24.73 1.75
CA GLY A 69 -19.49 25.35 0.45
C GLY A 69 -18.24 25.76 -0.32
N VAL A 70 -17.03 25.55 0.24
CA VAL A 70 -15.76 25.76 -0.44
C VAL A 70 -15.26 24.42 -1.00
N ALA A 71 -14.84 24.39 -2.26
CA ALA A 71 -14.22 23.21 -2.84
C ALA A 71 -12.92 22.88 -2.08
N VAL A 72 -12.71 21.61 -1.75
CA VAL A 72 -11.46 21.15 -1.12
C VAL A 72 -10.30 21.47 -2.06
N PRO A 73 -9.22 22.13 -1.61
CA PRO A 73 -8.05 22.33 -2.41
C PRO A 73 -7.48 21.01 -2.97
N ALA A 74 -6.89 21.08 -4.15
CA ALA A 74 -6.40 19.85 -4.83
C ALA A 74 -5.31 19.10 -4.06
N ASP A 75 -4.57 19.80 -3.18
CA ASP A 75 -3.54 19.24 -2.30
C ASP A 75 -4.10 18.58 -1.03
N GLN A 76 -5.37 18.84 -0.69
CA GLN A 76 -6.09 18.20 0.41
C GLN A 76 -7.07 17.12 -0.06
N THR A 77 -7.29 16.99 -1.36
CA THR A 77 -8.01 15.85 -1.91
C THR A 77 -7.10 14.63 -1.88
N THR A 78 -7.67 13.48 -1.53
CA THR A 78 -6.99 12.19 -1.69
C THR A 78 -6.68 12.04 -3.18
N LEU A 79 -5.45 12.35 -3.57
CA LEU A 79 -4.99 12.17 -4.94
C LEU A 79 -4.97 10.67 -5.21
N GLU A 80 -5.87 10.22 -6.04
CA GLU A 80 -5.74 8.87 -6.60
C GLU A 80 -4.52 8.88 -7.53
N PRO A 81 -3.44 8.15 -7.19
CA PRO A 81 -2.29 8.08 -8.06
C PRO A 81 -2.71 7.51 -9.42
N GLY A 82 -2.09 7.96 -10.49
CA GLY A 82 -2.33 7.44 -11.84
C GLY A 82 -1.85 6.00 -11.99
N LEU A 83 -2.55 5.07 -11.33
CA LEU A 83 -2.22 3.65 -11.38
C LEU A 83 -2.63 3.03 -12.70
N TRP A 84 -1.74 2.22 -13.25
CA TRP A 84 -2.02 1.42 -14.43
C TRP A 84 -2.64 0.07 -14.05
N SER A 85 -3.66 -0.37 -14.77
CA SER A 85 -4.07 -1.77 -14.83
C SER A 85 -3.53 -2.37 -16.12
N LEU A 86 -2.88 -3.52 -16.00
CA LEU A 86 -2.23 -4.22 -17.10
C LEU A 86 -2.80 -5.64 -17.19
N ASP A 87 -3.18 -6.05 -18.38
CA ASP A 87 -3.64 -7.41 -18.63
C ASP A 87 -3.36 -7.83 -20.10
N ASN A 88 -3.45 -9.10 -20.38
CA ASN A 88 -3.19 -9.65 -21.70
C ASN A 88 -4.47 -10.17 -22.37
N PHE A 89 -4.71 -9.72 -23.60
CA PHE A 89 -5.72 -10.29 -24.49
C PHE A 89 -5.02 -11.10 -25.59
N GLY A 90 -4.63 -12.32 -25.25
CA GLY A 90 -3.71 -13.09 -26.08
C GLY A 90 -2.32 -12.45 -26.08
N GLU A 91 -1.81 -12.09 -27.25
CA GLU A 91 -0.51 -11.43 -27.43
C GLU A 91 -0.60 -9.89 -27.33
N VAL A 92 -1.80 -9.36 -27.20
CA VAL A 92 -2.03 -7.90 -27.07
C VAL A 92 -2.06 -7.52 -25.58
N LEU A 93 -1.14 -6.65 -25.19
CA LEU A 93 -1.17 -6.01 -23.88
C LEU A 93 -2.29 -4.95 -23.87
N ILE A 94 -3.13 -5.03 -22.86
CA ILE A 94 -4.11 -4.00 -22.52
C ILE A 94 -3.59 -3.21 -21.35
N ALA A 95 -3.53 -1.89 -21.47
CA ALA A 95 -3.03 -0.99 -20.44
C ALA A 95 -4.00 0.17 -20.25
N THR A 96 -4.56 0.32 -19.05
CA THR A 96 -5.50 1.39 -18.72
C THR A 96 -4.98 2.21 -17.56
N ILE A 97 -4.88 3.53 -17.74
CA ILE A 97 -4.59 4.43 -16.65
C ILE A 97 -5.87 4.70 -15.85
N GLY A 98 -5.77 4.75 -14.53
CA GLY A 98 -6.94 4.99 -13.66
C GLY A 98 -7.66 6.28 -14.02
N ASN A 99 -8.99 6.19 -14.20
CA ASN A 99 -9.88 7.27 -14.66
C ASN A 99 -9.52 7.86 -16.04
N GLY A 100 -8.84 7.07 -16.87
CA GLY A 100 -8.40 7.50 -18.18
C GLY A 100 -8.59 6.44 -19.25
N GLU A 101 -7.88 6.65 -20.36
CA GLU A 101 -8.00 5.85 -21.57
C GLU A 101 -7.30 4.50 -21.47
N THR A 102 -7.74 3.57 -22.30
CA THR A 102 -7.14 2.26 -22.48
C THR A 102 -6.27 2.24 -23.73
N PHE A 103 -5.08 1.68 -23.60
CA PHE A 103 -4.10 1.51 -24.66
C PHE A 103 -3.89 0.03 -24.97
N THR A 104 -3.53 -0.26 -26.20
CA THR A 104 -3.15 -1.61 -26.65
C THR A 104 -1.74 -1.61 -27.21
N TRP A 105 -1.01 -2.69 -26.99
CA TRP A 105 0.30 -2.92 -27.59
C TRP A 105 0.44 -4.37 -28.00
N ASN A 106 0.79 -4.61 -29.27
CA ASN A 106 0.89 -5.97 -29.80
C ASN A 106 2.34 -6.48 -29.67
N ALA A 107 2.53 -7.47 -28.82
CA ALA A 107 3.83 -8.11 -28.60
C ALA A 107 4.31 -8.97 -29.79
N ALA A 108 3.38 -9.45 -30.64
CA ALA A 108 3.71 -10.26 -31.83
C ALA A 108 4.12 -9.43 -33.04
N ALA A 109 3.92 -8.11 -33.01
CA ALA A 109 4.31 -7.24 -34.11
C ALA A 109 5.84 -7.29 -34.36
N THR A 110 6.24 -7.29 -35.62
CA THR A 110 7.66 -7.37 -36.01
C THR A 110 8.48 -6.16 -35.56
N ASP A 111 7.83 -5.04 -35.40
CA ASP A 111 8.38 -3.75 -34.97
C ASP A 111 8.09 -3.40 -33.49
N ARG A 112 7.71 -4.41 -32.68
CA ARG A 112 7.28 -4.26 -31.25
C ARG A 112 8.21 -3.42 -30.39
N LEU A 113 9.49 -3.37 -30.68
CA LEU A 113 10.47 -2.58 -29.92
C LEU A 113 10.46 -1.09 -30.26
N THR A 114 9.88 -0.72 -31.39
CA THR A 114 9.85 0.68 -31.89
C THR A 114 8.45 1.27 -31.90
N VAL A 115 7.40 0.44 -31.86
CA VAL A 115 6.01 0.89 -31.83
C VAL A 115 5.54 1.08 -30.38
N ARG A 116 5.04 2.27 -30.08
CA ARG A 116 4.46 2.58 -28.77
C ARG A 116 3.05 2.01 -28.64
N ALA A 117 2.63 1.76 -27.40
CA ALA A 117 1.23 1.46 -27.10
C ALA A 117 0.32 2.60 -27.61
N SER A 118 -0.78 2.23 -28.24
CA SER A 118 -1.66 3.17 -28.93
C SER A 118 -3.12 2.77 -28.72
N LYS A 119 -4.00 3.77 -28.64
CA LYS A 119 -5.44 3.56 -28.66
C LYS A 119 -6.02 3.42 -30.08
N SER A 120 -5.28 3.83 -31.13
CA SER A 120 -5.82 3.99 -32.49
C SER A 120 -5.31 3.00 -33.51
N THR A 121 -4.16 2.35 -33.32
CA THR A 121 -3.50 1.53 -34.35
C THR A 121 -3.54 0.03 -34.10
N SER A 122 -3.91 -0.41 -32.89
CA SER A 122 -3.91 -1.84 -32.53
C SER A 122 -5.29 -2.44 -32.44
N GLY A 123 -6.28 -1.84 -33.10
CA GLY A 123 -7.64 -2.35 -33.11
C GLY A 123 -8.61 -1.68 -32.14
N PHE A 124 -8.18 -0.70 -31.36
CA PHE A 124 -9.06 0.09 -30.51
C PHE A 124 -9.65 1.25 -31.31
N ALA A 125 -10.85 1.09 -31.85
CA ALA A 125 -11.54 2.16 -32.58
C ALA A 125 -12.07 3.22 -31.60
N THR A 126 -11.67 4.45 -31.79
CA THR A 126 -11.93 5.59 -30.87
C THR A 126 -13.41 5.94 -30.66
N THR A 127 -14.30 5.42 -31.53
CA THR A 127 -15.73 5.76 -31.49
C THR A 127 -16.60 4.78 -30.72
N ASN A 128 -16.10 3.56 -30.45
CA ASN A 128 -16.88 2.48 -29.87
C ASN A 128 -16.34 1.96 -28.52
N ASN A 129 -15.27 2.55 -28.03
CA ASN A 129 -14.62 2.11 -26.81
C ASN A 129 -14.80 3.15 -25.68
N PRO A 130 -14.87 2.71 -24.43
CA PRO A 130 -14.82 3.62 -23.28
C PRO A 130 -13.55 4.47 -23.29
N THR A 131 -13.67 5.76 -23.02
CA THR A 131 -12.58 6.72 -22.96
C THR A 131 -12.12 7.00 -21.53
N ALA A 132 -12.90 6.56 -20.54
CA ALA A 132 -12.56 6.66 -19.13
C ALA A 132 -12.98 5.38 -18.39
N SER A 133 -12.06 4.82 -17.61
CA SER A 133 -12.30 3.66 -16.76
C SER A 133 -11.38 3.69 -15.55
N ARG A 134 -11.86 3.24 -14.41
CA ARG A 134 -11.02 3.12 -13.22
C ARG A 134 -9.97 2.02 -13.41
N LEU A 135 -10.36 0.88 -13.95
CA LEU A 135 -9.46 -0.24 -14.27
C LEU A 135 -10.08 -1.13 -15.34
N THR A 136 -9.25 -1.94 -15.96
CA THR A 136 -9.66 -2.97 -16.92
C THR A 136 -9.08 -4.33 -16.54
N LEU A 137 -9.76 -5.39 -16.96
CA LEU A 137 -9.34 -6.76 -16.75
C LEU A 137 -9.91 -7.64 -17.88
N VAL A 138 -9.14 -8.62 -18.34
CA VAL A 138 -9.60 -9.62 -19.32
C VAL A 138 -10.20 -10.81 -18.56
N SER A 139 -11.44 -11.16 -18.89
CA SER A 139 -12.11 -12.33 -18.30
C SER A 139 -11.33 -13.61 -18.59
N PRO A 140 -10.99 -14.41 -17.57
CA PRO A 140 -10.19 -15.63 -17.76
C PRO A 140 -10.95 -16.71 -18.54
N THR A 141 -12.28 -16.78 -18.39
CA THR A 141 -13.08 -17.90 -18.92
C THR A 141 -13.56 -17.66 -20.35
N ALA A 142 -13.95 -16.44 -20.68
CA ALA A 142 -14.67 -16.14 -21.92
C ALA A 142 -14.03 -15.02 -22.75
N ARG A 143 -12.85 -14.53 -22.33
CA ARG A 143 -12.07 -13.49 -23.03
C ARG A 143 -12.90 -12.29 -23.48
N HIS A 144 -13.65 -11.72 -22.55
CA HIS A 144 -14.21 -10.38 -22.65
C HIS A 144 -13.24 -9.38 -22.03
N LEU A 145 -13.09 -8.21 -22.61
CA LEU A 145 -12.43 -7.09 -21.95
C LEU A 145 -13.45 -6.36 -21.08
N LEU A 146 -13.17 -6.28 -19.80
CA LEU A 146 -14.05 -5.70 -18.79
C LEU A 146 -13.50 -4.31 -18.39
N HIS A 147 -14.37 -3.31 -18.38
CA HIS A 147 -14.11 -1.97 -17.90
C HIS A 147 -14.90 -1.74 -16.62
N PHE A 148 -14.22 -1.42 -15.54
CA PHE A 148 -14.81 -1.17 -14.23
C PHE A 148 -14.77 0.32 -13.89
N GLY A 149 -15.85 0.85 -13.31
CA GLY A 149 -15.98 2.28 -13.04
C GLY A 149 -15.87 3.10 -14.32
N THR A 150 -16.70 2.81 -15.31
CA THR A 150 -16.58 3.36 -16.67
C THR A 150 -17.80 4.19 -17.08
N GLU A 151 -17.77 4.68 -18.28
CA GLU A 151 -18.82 5.52 -18.88
C GLU A 151 -20.13 4.77 -19.06
N THR A 152 -21.24 5.40 -18.71
CA THR A 152 -22.58 4.92 -19.06
C THR A 152 -22.92 5.17 -20.53
N THR A 153 -22.35 6.22 -21.13
CA THR A 153 -22.41 6.52 -22.56
C THR A 153 -21.03 6.44 -23.15
N ILE A 154 -20.80 5.46 -24.05
CA ILE A 154 -19.48 5.21 -24.66
C ILE A 154 -18.97 6.47 -25.37
N GLY A 155 -17.67 6.78 -25.13
CA GLY A 155 -17.00 7.93 -25.74
C GLY A 155 -17.30 9.25 -25.05
N THR A 156 -17.94 9.24 -23.90
CA THR A 156 -18.31 10.46 -23.16
C THR A 156 -17.81 10.37 -21.72
N ALA A 157 -16.55 10.72 -21.48
CA ALA A 157 -15.86 10.60 -20.19
C ALA A 157 -16.64 11.27 -19.02
N SER A 158 -17.40 12.34 -19.29
CA SER A 158 -18.21 13.01 -18.27
C SER A 158 -19.41 12.18 -17.76
N THR A 159 -19.70 11.05 -18.40
CA THR A 159 -20.74 10.09 -17.96
C THR A 159 -20.16 8.91 -17.17
N GLN A 160 -18.91 8.99 -16.73
CA GLN A 160 -18.30 7.97 -15.91
C GLN A 160 -19.08 7.77 -14.61
N ASP A 161 -19.45 6.53 -14.33
CA ASP A 161 -20.06 6.07 -13.07
C ASP A 161 -19.10 5.06 -12.43
N ASP A 162 -18.57 5.40 -11.27
CA ASP A 162 -17.55 4.61 -10.57
C ASP A 162 -18.04 3.22 -10.15
N MET A 163 -19.34 2.95 -10.22
CA MET A 163 -19.97 1.66 -9.91
C MET A 163 -20.42 0.89 -11.16
N PHE A 164 -20.20 1.45 -12.36
CA PHE A 164 -20.66 0.87 -13.60
C PHE A 164 -19.61 -0.05 -14.23
N ILE A 165 -20.04 -1.19 -14.72
CA ILE A 165 -19.19 -2.19 -15.40
C ILE A 165 -19.70 -2.34 -16.84
N ARG A 166 -18.77 -2.35 -17.77
CA ARG A 166 -19.04 -2.62 -19.18
C ARG A 166 -18.09 -3.70 -19.67
N PHE A 167 -18.60 -4.64 -20.47
CA PHE A 167 -17.80 -5.71 -21.06
C PHE A 167 -17.98 -5.77 -22.56
N SER A 168 -16.88 -6.09 -23.25
CA SER A 168 -16.84 -6.23 -24.71
C SER A 168 -17.60 -7.45 -25.20
N VAL A 169 -17.73 -7.57 -26.51
CA VAL A 169 -18.06 -8.85 -27.14
C VAL A 169 -16.96 -9.87 -26.85
N GLN A 170 -17.33 -11.15 -26.78
CA GLN A 170 -16.39 -12.25 -26.60
C GLN A 170 -15.36 -12.27 -27.75
N GLU A 171 -14.09 -12.43 -27.43
CA GLU A 171 -12.97 -12.43 -28.39
C GLU A 171 -12.81 -11.14 -29.20
N ASP A 172 -13.47 -10.05 -28.82
CA ASP A 172 -13.40 -8.76 -29.49
C ASP A 172 -13.24 -7.63 -28.48
N ILE A 173 -12.17 -6.86 -28.61
CA ILE A 173 -11.85 -5.72 -27.73
C ILE A 173 -12.44 -4.39 -28.23
N ASN A 174 -13.17 -4.39 -29.35
CA ASN A 174 -13.61 -3.16 -30.02
C ASN A 174 -15.12 -2.92 -29.93
N THR A 175 -15.91 -3.91 -29.54
CA THR A 175 -17.37 -3.81 -29.55
C THR A 175 -17.95 -3.89 -28.13
N TYR A 176 -18.56 -2.81 -27.68
CA TYR A 176 -19.12 -2.68 -26.34
C TYR A 176 -20.60 -2.34 -26.29
N THR A 177 -21.23 -2.06 -27.42
CA THR A 177 -22.65 -1.76 -27.48
C THR A 177 -23.46 -3.07 -27.48
N PRO A 178 -24.29 -3.32 -26.45
CA PRO A 178 -25.13 -4.51 -26.40
C PRO A 178 -26.16 -4.54 -27.53
N THR A 179 -26.30 -5.70 -28.16
CA THR A 179 -27.34 -5.99 -29.14
C THR A 179 -27.96 -7.35 -28.85
N SER A 180 -29.08 -7.67 -29.46
CA SER A 180 -29.75 -8.97 -29.29
C SER A 180 -28.93 -10.16 -29.86
N THR A 181 -27.86 -9.87 -30.60
CA THR A 181 -27.07 -10.89 -31.32
C THR A 181 -25.62 -10.98 -30.85
N ASN A 182 -25.16 -10.11 -29.96
CA ASN A 182 -23.82 -10.11 -29.47
C ASN A 182 -23.73 -10.39 -27.96
N THR A 183 -22.51 -10.51 -27.45
CA THR A 183 -22.23 -10.87 -26.06
C THR A 183 -21.80 -9.67 -25.20
N ALA A 184 -21.81 -8.46 -25.75
CA ALA A 184 -21.51 -7.25 -24.98
C ALA A 184 -22.62 -6.94 -23.98
N GLY A 185 -22.25 -6.31 -22.88
CA GLY A 185 -23.24 -5.95 -21.87
C GLY A 185 -22.72 -4.97 -20.83
N THR A 186 -23.62 -4.65 -19.91
CA THR A 186 -23.35 -3.72 -18.80
C THR A 186 -23.95 -4.24 -17.51
N LEU A 187 -23.30 -3.93 -16.40
CA LEU A 187 -23.75 -4.20 -15.03
C LEU A 187 -23.48 -2.97 -14.17
N ARG A 188 -24.19 -2.84 -13.05
CA ARG A 188 -23.93 -1.80 -12.06
C ARG A 188 -23.99 -2.39 -10.66
N LEU A 189 -22.97 -2.09 -9.84
CA LEU A 189 -22.93 -2.44 -8.43
C LEU A 189 -23.86 -1.54 -7.62
N GLN A 190 -24.34 -2.05 -6.48
CA GLN A 190 -25.31 -1.34 -5.64
C GLN A 190 -24.74 -0.87 -4.31
N ASP A 191 -23.75 -1.58 -3.75
CA ASP A 191 -23.16 -1.30 -2.44
C ASP A 191 -21.74 -0.78 -2.57
N GLY A 192 -21.51 0.43 -2.07
CA GLY A 192 -20.27 1.19 -2.18
C GLY A 192 -20.47 2.50 -2.95
N THR A 193 -19.41 3.28 -3.05
CA THR A 193 -19.38 4.54 -3.81
C THR A 193 -18.53 4.43 -5.08
N LYS A 194 -17.55 3.55 -5.08
CA LYS A 194 -16.64 3.32 -6.21
C LYS A 194 -16.09 1.90 -6.23
N ILE A 195 -15.83 1.38 -7.41
CA ILE A 195 -15.05 0.16 -7.60
C ILE A 195 -13.58 0.52 -7.36
N VAL A 196 -12.97 -0.12 -6.37
CA VAL A 196 -11.56 0.12 -5.99
C VAL A 196 -10.63 -0.80 -6.76
N GLY A 197 -10.97 -2.09 -6.88
CA GLY A 197 -10.12 -3.07 -7.54
C GLY A 197 -10.91 -4.27 -8.06
N ALA A 198 -10.27 -5.06 -8.91
CA ALA A 198 -10.76 -6.35 -9.36
C ALA A 198 -9.61 -7.36 -9.42
N LEU A 199 -9.89 -8.60 -9.02
CA LEU A 199 -8.91 -9.67 -8.92
C LEU A 199 -9.43 -10.91 -9.65
N LYS A 200 -8.59 -11.53 -10.47
CA LYS A 200 -8.91 -12.82 -11.07
C LYS A 200 -8.79 -13.91 -10.02
N ALA A 201 -9.86 -14.65 -9.78
CA ALA A 201 -9.88 -15.86 -9.00
C ALA A 201 -10.12 -17.07 -9.92
N LYS A 202 -9.98 -18.28 -9.38
CA LYS A 202 -10.00 -19.52 -10.13
C LYS A 202 -11.24 -19.67 -11.05
N GLU A 203 -12.43 -19.31 -10.59
CA GLU A 203 -13.69 -19.50 -11.29
C GLU A 203 -14.53 -18.23 -11.46
N SER A 204 -14.03 -17.12 -10.94
CA SER A 204 -14.74 -15.83 -10.92
C SER A 204 -13.77 -14.67 -10.94
N ILE A 205 -14.33 -13.49 -11.12
CA ILE A 205 -13.64 -12.24 -10.89
C ILE A 205 -14.20 -11.67 -9.58
N LEU A 206 -13.33 -11.36 -8.65
CA LEU A 206 -13.67 -10.66 -7.42
C LEU A 206 -13.63 -9.17 -7.71
N VAL A 207 -14.74 -8.49 -7.48
CA VAL A 207 -14.86 -7.05 -7.69
C VAL A 207 -15.07 -6.38 -6.35
N PHE A 208 -14.11 -5.55 -5.98
CA PHE A 208 -14.10 -4.85 -4.69
C PHE A 208 -14.57 -3.41 -4.87
N THR A 209 -15.50 -3.01 -4.02
CA THR A 209 -15.80 -1.61 -3.81
C THR A 209 -15.06 -1.09 -2.57
N ASP A 210 -15.27 0.17 -2.24
CA ASP A 210 -14.84 0.75 -0.96
C ASP A 210 -15.60 0.21 0.26
N ASN A 211 -16.69 -0.55 0.06
CA ASN A 211 -17.50 -1.13 1.14
C ASN A 211 -17.75 -2.64 1.03
N ALA A 212 -17.86 -3.18 -0.17
CA ALA A 212 -18.36 -4.53 -0.42
C ALA A 212 -17.46 -5.35 -1.36
N LEU A 213 -17.64 -6.68 -1.30
CA LEU A 213 -17.08 -7.64 -2.24
C LEU A 213 -18.18 -8.28 -3.07
N TYR A 214 -17.97 -8.33 -4.38
CA TYR A 214 -18.82 -9.03 -5.34
C TYR A 214 -18.04 -10.12 -6.07
N THR A 215 -18.71 -11.22 -6.37
CA THR A 215 -18.24 -12.20 -7.33
C THR A 215 -18.91 -12.00 -8.67
N MET A 216 -18.14 -11.97 -9.73
CA MET A 216 -18.61 -11.88 -11.10
C MET A 216 -18.23 -13.17 -11.83
N LYS A 217 -19.23 -13.95 -12.24
CA LYS A 217 -19.05 -15.26 -12.90
C LYS A 217 -19.62 -15.23 -14.30
N TYR A 218 -18.91 -15.84 -15.24
CA TYR A 218 -19.43 -16.09 -16.58
C TYR A 218 -20.44 -17.24 -16.51
N ILE A 219 -21.67 -16.99 -17.01
CA ILE A 219 -22.79 -17.95 -17.00
C ILE A 219 -23.31 -18.28 -18.40
N GLY A 220 -22.80 -17.60 -19.44
CA GLY A 220 -23.24 -17.77 -20.82
C GLY A 220 -24.58 -17.07 -21.12
N SER A 221 -25.09 -17.35 -22.34
CA SER A 221 -26.33 -16.75 -22.84
C SER A 221 -27.55 -17.07 -21.92
N PRO A 222 -28.48 -16.13 -21.69
CA PRO A 222 -28.56 -14.80 -22.32
C PRO A 222 -27.91 -13.66 -21.51
N PHE A 223 -27.44 -13.89 -20.29
CA PHE A 223 -27.00 -12.82 -19.39
C PHE A 223 -25.47 -12.65 -19.32
N TYR A 224 -24.71 -13.61 -19.85
CA TYR A 224 -23.26 -13.70 -19.92
C TYR A 224 -22.52 -13.62 -18.59
N PHE A 225 -22.77 -12.64 -17.74
CA PHE A 225 -22.17 -12.53 -16.42
C PHE A 225 -23.24 -12.41 -15.34
N ASN A 226 -23.07 -13.18 -14.28
CA ASN A 226 -23.79 -13.03 -13.02
C ASN A 226 -22.93 -12.27 -12.04
N LEU A 227 -23.55 -11.37 -11.29
CA LEU A 227 -22.93 -10.55 -10.26
C LEU A 227 -23.63 -10.82 -8.93
N GLU A 228 -22.87 -11.29 -7.94
CA GLU A 228 -23.39 -11.64 -6.63
C GLU A 228 -22.59 -10.93 -5.55
N GLN A 229 -23.25 -10.23 -4.64
CA GLN A 229 -22.61 -9.64 -3.46
C GLN A 229 -22.37 -10.73 -2.42
N VAL A 230 -21.11 -10.91 -2.02
CA VAL A 230 -20.69 -11.96 -1.08
C VAL A 230 -20.24 -11.41 0.26
N GLY A 231 -20.09 -10.10 0.38
CA GLY A 231 -19.73 -9.44 1.64
C GLY A 231 -20.03 -7.96 1.64
N THR A 232 -20.28 -7.43 2.85
CA THR A 232 -20.40 -6.01 3.14
C THR A 232 -19.42 -5.62 4.24
N ASN A 233 -19.10 -4.33 4.37
CA ASN A 233 -18.12 -3.84 5.35
C ASN A 233 -16.73 -4.48 5.20
N CYS A 234 -16.40 -4.91 3.99
CA CYS A 234 -15.19 -5.62 3.64
C CYS A 234 -14.45 -4.98 2.46
N GLY A 235 -14.60 -3.67 2.30
CA GLY A 235 -14.03 -2.91 1.21
C GLY A 235 -12.51 -3.03 1.10
N LEU A 236 -12.00 -2.81 -0.10
CA LEU A 236 -10.58 -2.81 -0.40
C LEU A 236 -9.99 -1.42 -0.18
N ILE A 237 -8.87 -1.32 0.52
CA ILE A 237 -8.24 -0.02 0.83
C ILE A 237 -7.57 0.62 -0.38
N GLY A 238 -7.01 -0.17 -1.28
CA GLY A 238 -6.34 0.30 -2.49
C GLY A 238 -6.34 -0.75 -3.59
N ARG A 239 -6.26 -0.33 -4.85
CA ARG A 239 -6.39 -1.20 -6.02
C ARG A 239 -5.51 -2.44 -5.96
N ASN A 240 -4.26 -2.29 -5.52
CA ASN A 240 -3.26 -3.34 -5.50
C ASN A 240 -3.10 -3.98 -4.12
N ALA A 241 -4.04 -3.78 -3.19
CA ALA A 241 -3.97 -4.29 -1.83
C ALA A 241 -4.55 -5.71 -1.66
N ALA A 242 -4.83 -6.41 -2.76
CA ALA A 242 -5.39 -7.76 -2.77
C ALA A 242 -4.53 -8.73 -3.60
N VAL A 243 -4.42 -9.97 -3.15
CA VAL A 243 -3.78 -11.08 -3.87
C VAL A 243 -4.63 -12.34 -3.77
N GLU A 244 -4.45 -13.24 -4.72
CA GLU A 244 -5.08 -14.56 -4.72
C GLU A 244 -4.01 -15.64 -4.72
N VAL A 245 -4.19 -16.65 -3.91
CA VAL A 245 -3.36 -17.84 -3.85
C VAL A 245 -4.23 -19.06 -3.58
N ASP A 246 -4.09 -20.09 -4.40
CA ASP A 246 -4.76 -21.40 -4.29
C ASP A 246 -6.30 -21.31 -4.14
N GLY A 247 -6.92 -20.31 -4.77
CA GLY A 247 -8.36 -20.10 -4.75
C GLY A 247 -8.86 -19.27 -3.57
N VAL A 248 -7.98 -18.80 -2.70
CA VAL A 248 -8.30 -17.90 -1.59
C VAL A 248 -7.78 -16.50 -1.91
N ALA A 249 -8.64 -15.50 -1.80
CA ALA A 249 -8.24 -14.12 -1.92
C ALA A 249 -7.97 -13.51 -0.54
N TYR A 250 -6.90 -12.75 -0.43
CA TYR A 250 -6.49 -12.03 0.78
C TYR A 250 -6.35 -10.56 0.46
N TRP A 251 -6.85 -9.68 1.34
CA TRP A 251 -6.73 -8.24 1.11
C TRP A 251 -6.66 -7.44 2.40
N MET A 252 -6.14 -6.24 2.25
CA MET A 252 -6.12 -5.23 3.30
C MET A 252 -7.31 -4.29 3.11
N SER A 253 -8.12 -4.15 4.15
CA SER A 253 -9.18 -3.15 4.25
C SER A 253 -8.71 -1.98 5.11
N SER A 254 -9.53 -0.93 5.25
CA SER A 254 -9.23 0.16 6.18
C SER A 254 -9.32 -0.21 7.66
N LYS A 255 -9.82 -1.41 7.98
CA LYS A 255 -10.12 -1.86 9.35
C LYS A 255 -9.43 -3.15 9.76
N GLY A 256 -8.69 -3.79 8.87
CA GLY A 256 -8.07 -5.08 9.16
C GLY A 256 -7.78 -5.87 7.88
N PHE A 257 -7.25 -7.06 8.06
CA PHE A 257 -7.02 -8.01 6.99
C PHE A 257 -8.19 -8.97 6.85
N LEU A 258 -8.54 -9.27 5.62
CA LEU A 258 -9.67 -10.12 5.28
C LEU A 258 -9.25 -11.20 4.29
N LEU A 259 -10.01 -12.30 4.26
CA LEU A 259 -9.88 -13.35 3.27
C LEU A 259 -11.23 -13.78 2.72
N TYR A 260 -11.22 -14.37 1.53
CA TYR A 260 -12.38 -14.97 0.87
C TYR A 260 -12.00 -16.34 0.32
N ASP A 261 -12.62 -17.38 0.86
CA ASP A 261 -12.48 -18.79 0.48
C ASP A 261 -13.83 -19.41 0.04
N GLY A 262 -14.75 -18.57 -0.41
CA GLY A 262 -16.17 -18.86 -0.62
C GLY A 262 -17.05 -18.06 0.34
N THR A 263 -16.49 -17.59 1.44
CA THR A 263 -17.12 -16.67 2.40
C THR A 263 -16.11 -15.63 2.87
N VAL A 264 -16.56 -14.41 3.14
CA VAL A 264 -15.69 -13.35 3.69
C VAL A 264 -15.44 -13.62 5.16
N LYS A 265 -14.17 -13.63 5.56
CA LYS A 265 -13.72 -13.84 6.94
C LYS A 265 -12.66 -12.82 7.31
N THR A 266 -12.61 -12.47 8.60
CA THR A 266 -11.48 -11.70 9.13
C THR A 266 -10.25 -12.60 9.22
N LEU A 267 -9.12 -12.13 8.72
CA LEU A 267 -7.83 -12.76 8.87
C LEU A 267 -7.22 -12.28 10.20
N ALA A 268 -7.10 -13.17 11.18
CA ALA A 268 -6.55 -12.80 12.47
C ALA A 268 -5.09 -12.34 12.33
N CYS A 269 -4.78 -11.19 12.90
CA CYS A 269 -3.47 -10.56 12.79
C CYS A 269 -2.92 -10.22 14.17
N ALA A 270 -1.81 -10.87 14.55
CA ALA A 270 -1.18 -10.63 15.85
C ALA A 270 -0.49 -9.26 15.96
N VAL A 271 -0.29 -8.56 14.84
CA VAL A 271 0.37 -7.25 14.76
C VAL A 271 -0.57 -6.18 14.21
N GLU A 272 -1.88 -6.39 14.33
CA GLU A 272 -2.91 -5.52 13.74
C GLU A 272 -2.80 -4.08 14.23
N ASP A 273 -2.69 -3.89 15.54
CA ASP A 273 -2.57 -2.56 16.17
C ASP A 273 -1.34 -1.80 15.63
N GLU A 274 -0.18 -2.47 15.53
CA GLU A 274 1.05 -1.83 15.02
C GLU A 274 0.89 -1.39 13.56
N VAL A 275 0.18 -2.15 12.75
CA VAL A 275 -0.05 -1.82 11.34
C VAL A 275 -1.07 -0.67 11.21
N PHE A 276 -2.25 -0.81 11.80
CA PHE A 276 -3.37 0.09 11.54
C PHE A 276 -3.33 1.39 12.34
N ASP A 277 -2.67 1.43 13.51
CA ASP A 277 -2.41 2.67 14.24
C ASP A 277 -1.41 3.58 13.52
N ASN A 278 -0.51 2.99 12.73
CA ASN A 278 0.51 3.73 12.00
C ASN A 278 0.16 3.96 10.51
N LEU A 279 -0.88 3.31 10.00
CA LEU A 279 -1.27 3.37 8.59
C LEU A 279 -1.78 4.75 8.20
N ASP A 280 -1.21 5.35 7.16
CA ASP A 280 -1.79 6.54 6.52
C ASP A 280 -2.92 6.13 5.55
N THR A 281 -4.14 6.12 6.07
CA THR A 281 -5.34 5.73 5.30
C THR A 281 -5.65 6.67 4.15
N THR A 282 -5.15 7.92 4.17
CA THR A 282 -5.34 8.88 3.08
C THR A 282 -4.59 8.46 1.82
N LYS A 283 -3.55 7.64 1.97
CA LYS A 283 -2.71 7.11 0.91
C LYS A 283 -2.96 5.63 0.61
N GLY A 284 -4.12 5.11 0.98
CA GLY A 284 -4.48 3.70 0.80
C GLY A 284 -4.32 3.19 -0.64
N GLN A 285 -4.50 4.04 -1.64
CA GLN A 285 -4.31 3.67 -3.06
C GLN A 285 -2.85 3.34 -3.44
N GLN A 286 -1.89 3.70 -2.61
CA GLN A 286 -0.47 3.38 -2.84
C GLN A 286 -0.08 2.00 -2.28
N ILE A 287 -0.94 1.40 -1.46
CA ILE A 287 -0.68 0.08 -0.88
C ILE A 287 -0.55 -0.94 -2.00
N ALA A 288 0.52 -1.71 -1.93
CA ALA A 288 0.78 -2.81 -2.85
C ALA A 288 0.82 -4.12 -2.07
N ALA A 289 0.20 -5.16 -2.62
CA ALA A 289 0.30 -6.50 -2.10
C ALA A 289 1.04 -7.40 -3.09
N GLY A 290 1.78 -8.37 -2.56
CA GLY A 290 2.52 -9.32 -3.35
C GLY A 290 2.51 -10.71 -2.74
N LEU A 291 2.56 -11.72 -3.60
CA LEU A 291 2.70 -13.11 -3.21
C LEU A 291 4.16 -13.53 -3.38
N ASN A 292 4.77 -14.07 -2.34
CA ASN A 292 6.07 -14.70 -2.39
C ASN A 292 5.90 -16.23 -2.22
N ASN A 293 5.74 -16.91 -3.34
CA ASN A 293 5.53 -18.36 -3.35
C ASN A 293 6.70 -19.16 -2.80
N LEU A 294 7.92 -18.62 -2.84
CA LEU A 294 9.11 -19.32 -2.34
C LEU A 294 9.04 -19.60 -0.83
N PHE A 295 8.34 -18.74 -0.09
CA PHE A 295 8.20 -18.83 1.37
C PHE A 295 6.75 -18.93 1.85
N SER A 296 5.79 -19.06 0.94
CA SER A 296 4.36 -19.10 1.27
C SER A 296 3.89 -17.84 2.01
N GLU A 297 4.34 -16.69 1.57
CA GLU A 297 4.05 -15.40 2.21
C GLU A 297 3.24 -14.49 1.32
N ILE A 298 2.32 -13.74 1.95
CA ILE A 298 1.64 -12.60 1.36
C ILE A 298 2.20 -11.35 2.04
N ILE A 299 2.65 -10.38 1.26
CA ILE A 299 3.29 -9.17 1.77
C ILE A 299 2.46 -7.97 1.35
N TRP A 300 2.14 -7.07 2.30
CA TRP A 300 1.54 -5.75 2.03
C TRP A 300 2.55 -4.66 2.37
N TRP A 301 2.87 -3.83 1.39
CA TRP A 301 3.66 -2.61 1.58
C TRP A 301 2.73 -1.43 1.73
N TYR A 302 2.92 -0.64 2.77
CA TYR A 302 2.02 0.44 3.14
C TYR A 302 2.78 1.70 3.61
N PRO A 303 2.17 2.90 3.48
CA PRO A 303 2.76 4.15 3.95
C PRO A 303 2.42 4.41 5.42
N THR A 304 3.41 4.88 6.17
CA THR A 304 3.24 5.39 7.54
C THR A 304 3.83 6.80 7.61
N ASN A 305 3.00 7.82 7.71
CA ASN A 305 3.43 9.22 7.73
C ASN A 305 4.53 9.54 6.68
N SER A 306 4.36 8.99 5.48
CA SER A 306 5.32 9.09 4.36
C SER A 306 4.55 9.24 3.06
N ASP A 307 5.16 9.88 2.06
CA ASP A 307 4.56 10.03 0.72
C ASP A 307 4.56 8.73 -0.08
N PHE A 308 5.33 7.73 0.36
CA PHE A 308 5.47 6.42 -0.29
C PHE A 308 5.44 5.29 0.73
N ASN A 309 5.20 4.07 0.25
CA ASN A 309 5.30 2.88 1.08
C ASN A 309 6.69 2.82 1.74
N ASN A 310 6.71 2.71 3.05
CA ASN A 310 7.93 2.68 3.86
C ASN A 310 7.93 1.56 4.91
N ARG A 311 6.87 0.79 4.99
CA ARG A 311 6.69 -0.37 5.86
C ARG A 311 6.13 -1.53 5.07
N ALA A 312 6.37 -2.73 5.57
CA ALA A 312 5.73 -3.94 5.07
C ALA A 312 5.30 -4.84 6.23
N VAL A 313 4.24 -5.58 5.99
CA VAL A 313 3.77 -6.66 6.84
C VAL A 313 3.58 -7.91 5.99
N SER A 314 4.11 -9.04 6.44
CA SER A 314 3.96 -10.33 5.75
C SER A 314 3.15 -11.29 6.59
N TYR A 315 2.35 -12.10 5.92
CA TYR A 315 1.56 -13.20 6.48
C TYR A 315 1.98 -14.51 5.83
N ASN A 316 2.44 -15.46 6.63
CA ASN A 316 2.76 -16.80 6.15
C ASN A 316 1.50 -17.67 6.18
N TYR A 317 0.92 -17.93 5.00
CA TYR A 317 -0.35 -18.66 4.92
C TYR A 317 -0.20 -20.17 5.16
N ALA A 318 0.96 -20.75 4.94
CA ALA A 318 1.21 -22.18 5.18
C ALA A 318 1.41 -22.47 6.68
N GLU A 319 2.20 -21.67 7.37
CA GLU A 319 2.53 -21.88 8.78
C GLU A 319 1.47 -21.34 9.75
N SER A 320 0.54 -20.53 9.27
CA SER A 320 -0.54 -19.95 10.09
C SER A 320 -1.66 -20.94 10.42
N THR A 321 -1.70 -22.10 9.77
CA THR A 321 -2.75 -23.09 10.00
C THR A 321 -2.73 -23.60 11.45
N GLY A 322 -3.82 -23.33 12.18
CA GLY A 322 -3.94 -23.71 13.60
C GLY A 322 -3.20 -22.82 14.58
N VAL A 323 -2.56 -21.74 14.13
CA VAL A 323 -1.90 -20.74 14.98
C VAL A 323 -2.86 -19.60 15.27
N ALA A 324 -3.18 -19.37 16.55
CA ALA A 324 -4.02 -18.26 16.96
C ALA A 324 -3.33 -16.93 16.61
N GLY A 325 -4.03 -16.05 15.90
CA GLY A 325 -3.47 -14.78 15.43
C GLY A 325 -2.59 -14.87 14.18
N GLY A 326 -2.34 -16.09 13.65
CA GLY A 326 -1.50 -16.30 12.46
C GLY A 326 -0.01 -16.06 12.68
N VAL A 327 0.79 -16.32 11.65
CA VAL A 327 2.23 -16.06 11.62
C VAL A 327 2.51 -14.83 10.77
N TRP A 328 2.93 -13.76 11.42
CA TRP A 328 3.15 -12.45 10.81
C TRP A 328 4.56 -11.94 11.06
N ALA A 329 5.07 -11.15 10.14
CA ALA A 329 6.32 -10.42 10.33
C ALA A 329 6.17 -8.97 9.85
N LEU A 330 6.91 -8.06 10.49
CA LEU A 330 6.97 -6.65 10.16
C LEU A 330 8.32 -6.33 9.54
N SER A 331 8.34 -5.45 8.55
CA SER A 331 9.56 -5.00 7.89
C SER A 331 9.52 -3.49 7.62
N THR A 332 10.70 -2.89 7.56
CA THR A 332 10.90 -1.53 7.04
C THR A 332 11.17 -1.53 5.54
N GLU A 333 10.98 -2.66 4.88
CA GLU A 333 11.13 -2.77 3.45
C GLU A 333 10.06 -1.96 2.72
N ALA A 334 10.50 -1.15 1.76
CA ALA A 334 9.61 -0.31 0.96
C ALA A 334 9.57 -0.82 -0.49
N ARG A 335 8.37 -1.16 -0.97
CA ARG A 335 8.13 -1.51 -2.38
C ARG A 335 6.85 -0.85 -2.87
N SER A 336 6.82 -0.52 -4.15
CA SER A 336 5.66 0.06 -4.84
C SER A 336 4.97 -0.94 -5.76
N SER A 337 5.67 -1.97 -6.20
CA SER A 337 5.12 -3.08 -6.97
C SER A 337 5.93 -4.34 -6.71
N TRP A 338 5.29 -5.49 -6.97
CA TRP A 338 5.88 -6.80 -6.78
C TRP A 338 5.48 -7.74 -7.92
N MET A 339 6.41 -8.57 -8.35
CA MET A 339 6.20 -9.66 -9.28
C MET A 339 6.83 -10.93 -8.72
N ASP A 340 6.01 -11.93 -8.49
CA ASP A 340 6.41 -13.20 -7.92
C ASP A 340 7.30 -14.03 -8.86
N ALA A 341 8.02 -14.98 -8.28
CA ALA A 341 8.85 -15.96 -8.95
C ALA A 341 7.97 -16.96 -9.75
N LYS A 342 7.54 -16.59 -10.96
CA LYS A 342 6.75 -17.46 -11.86
C LYS A 342 7.49 -17.77 -13.16
N ILE A 343 7.69 -16.73 -13.98
CA ILE A 343 8.46 -16.83 -15.22
C ILE A 343 9.95 -16.67 -14.93
N TYR A 344 10.26 -15.88 -13.95
CA TYR A 344 11.61 -15.67 -13.45
C TYR A 344 11.89 -16.57 -12.25
N GLU A 345 13.14 -16.95 -12.08
CA GLU A 345 13.57 -17.80 -10.96
C GLU A 345 13.32 -17.15 -9.59
N ARG A 346 13.30 -15.82 -9.53
CA ARG A 346 13.20 -15.04 -8.31
C ARG A 346 12.22 -13.90 -8.44
N PRO A 347 11.67 -13.41 -7.31
CA PRO A 347 10.77 -12.26 -7.33
C PRO A 347 11.50 -10.97 -7.70
N TYR A 348 10.75 -10.04 -8.29
CA TYR A 348 11.21 -8.70 -8.62
C TYR A 348 10.27 -7.65 -8.05
N ALA A 349 10.83 -6.52 -7.65
CA ALA A 349 10.06 -5.41 -7.12
C ALA A 349 10.61 -4.05 -7.52
N THR A 350 9.78 -3.03 -7.41
CA THR A 350 10.19 -1.64 -7.59
C THR A 350 10.02 -0.86 -6.30
N LYS A 351 10.87 0.14 -6.11
CA LYS A 351 10.76 1.12 -5.03
C LYS A 351 10.92 2.51 -5.60
N PHE A 352 10.08 3.44 -5.19
CA PHE A 352 10.30 4.84 -5.45
C PHE A 352 11.29 5.41 -4.41
N ASP A 353 12.33 6.09 -4.89
CA ASP A 353 13.36 6.69 -4.05
C ASP A 353 13.42 8.20 -4.28
N THR A 354 13.08 8.96 -3.25
CA THR A 354 13.13 10.42 -3.27
C THR A 354 14.52 10.98 -2.98
N SER A 355 15.43 10.14 -2.47
CA SER A 355 16.79 10.57 -2.06
C SER A 355 17.79 10.61 -3.21
N GLY A 356 17.40 10.13 -4.38
CA GLY A 356 18.28 10.08 -5.55
C GLY A 356 18.63 11.45 -6.08
N THR A 357 19.90 11.85 -5.99
CA THR A 357 20.47 13.05 -6.63
C THR A 357 20.79 12.81 -8.12
N GLY A 358 20.27 11.76 -8.72
CA GLY A 358 20.48 11.43 -10.12
C GLY A 358 19.92 12.53 -11.04
N THR A 359 20.78 13.09 -11.87
CA THR A 359 20.36 13.93 -12.99
C THR A 359 19.65 13.06 -14.01
N PHE A 360 18.32 13.00 -13.94
CA PHE A 360 17.55 12.54 -15.08
C PHE A 360 17.75 13.46 -16.27
N PRO A 361 17.87 12.92 -17.48
CA PRO A 361 17.72 13.75 -18.66
C PRO A 361 16.37 14.46 -18.51
N THR A 362 16.38 15.77 -18.59
CA THR A 362 15.23 16.67 -18.42
C THR A 362 14.20 16.35 -19.49
N ILE A 363 13.41 15.32 -19.28
CA ILE A 363 12.21 15.08 -20.07
C ILE A 363 11.15 15.97 -19.43
N LEU A 364 10.77 17.04 -20.11
CA LEU A 364 9.74 18.02 -19.76
C LEU A 364 10.09 19.08 -18.71
N GLY A 365 11.36 19.41 -18.47
CA GLY A 365 11.73 20.56 -17.61
C GLY A 365 11.44 20.40 -16.12
N GLN A 366 11.19 19.19 -15.65
CA GLN A 366 10.95 18.89 -14.25
C GLN A 366 12.26 18.47 -13.57
N SER A 367 12.74 19.27 -12.65
CA SER A 367 13.84 18.90 -11.75
C SER A 367 13.28 18.34 -10.45
N GLY A 368 13.87 17.27 -9.93
CA GLY A 368 13.54 16.73 -8.59
C GLY A 368 12.55 15.58 -8.57
N LEU A 369 12.27 14.94 -9.70
CA LEU A 369 11.50 13.70 -9.72
C LEU A 369 12.36 12.56 -9.12
N GLY A 370 11.81 11.83 -8.16
CA GLY A 370 12.47 10.67 -7.55
C GLY A 370 12.80 9.58 -8.56
N GLN A 371 13.72 8.71 -8.20
CA GLN A 371 14.12 7.56 -9.02
C GLN A 371 13.30 6.34 -8.65
N THR A 372 12.96 5.51 -9.64
CA THR A 372 12.44 4.16 -9.38
C THR A 372 13.61 3.19 -9.42
N LYS A 373 13.88 2.54 -8.30
CA LYS A 373 14.85 1.44 -8.20
C LYS A 373 14.16 0.10 -8.44
N TYR A 374 14.87 -0.79 -9.12
CA TYR A 374 14.45 -2.14 -9.42
C TYR A 374 15.26 -3.12 -8.60
N PHE A 375 14.59 -4.05 -7.94
CA PHE A 375 15.21 -5.02 -7.04
C PHE A 375 14.89 -6.43 -7.49
N GLN A 376 15.88 -7.30 -7.44
CA GLN A 376 15.70 -8.73 -7.45
C GLN A 376 15.75 -9.24 -6.01
N HIS A 377 14.75 -10.01 -5.61
CA HIS A 377 14.61 -10.51 -4.25
C HIS A 377 15.11 -11.93 -4.09
N GLU A 378 15.23 -12.36 -2.83
CA GLU A 378 15.58 -13.72 -2.42
C GLU A 378 16.96 -14.17 -2.92
N ILE A 379 17.93 -13.24 -2.94
CA ILE A 379 19.34 -13.49 -3.29
C ILE A 379 20.23 -13.14 -2.10
N GLY A 380 20.96 -14.13 -1.58
CA GLY A 380 21.86 -13.91 -0.46
C GLY A 380 21.15 -13.58 0.85
N THR A 381 21.87 -12.95 1.77
CA THR A 381 21.41 -12.60 3.13
C THR A 381 21.30 -11.10 3.35
N ASP A 382 21.92 -10.31 2.46
CA ASP A 382 22.03 -8.87 2.60
C ASP A 382 21.67 -8.15 1.30
N GLN A 383 21.44 -6.85 1.39
CA GLN A 383 21.19 -6.01 0.23
C GLN A 383 22.52 -5.67 -0.46
N VAL A 384 22.65 -6.01 -1.72
CA VAL A 384 23.72 -5.53 -2.59
C VAL A 384 23.24 -4.25 -3.30
N ASN A 385 23.96 -3.16 -3.11
CA ASN A 385 23.66 -1.87 -3.69
C ASN A 385 24.16 -1.74 -5.13
N GLU A 386 23.74 -0.71 -5.84
CA GLU A 386 24.10 -0.44 -7.23
C GLU A 386 25.62 -0.27 -7.45
N ASP A 387 26.32 0.26 -6.45
CA ASP A 387 27.79 0.43 -6.44
C ASP A 387 28.56 -0.84 -6.04
N GLY A 388 27.85 -1.95 -5.79
CA GLY A 388 28.42 -3.22 -5.34
C GLY A 388 28.70 -3.27 -3.83
N SER A 389 28.43 -2.21 -3.09
CA SER A 389 28.50 -2.24 -1.62
C SER A 389 27.41 -3.12 -1.04
N VAL A 390 27.66 -3.71 0.12
CA VAL A 390 26.70 -4.55 0.83
C VAL A 390 26.14 -3.77 2.02
N THR A 391 24.83 -3.85 2.22
CA THR A 391 24.15 -3.30 3.39
C THR A 391 23.48 -4.42 4.14
N LYS A 392 23.79 -4.57 5.40
CA LYS A 392 23.21 -5.58 6.28
C LYS A 392 21.68 -5.45 6.31
N VAL A 393 21.00 -6.56 6.04
CA VAL A 393 19.56 -6.69 6.34
C VAL A 393 19.43 -7.09 7.80
N THR A 394 18.94 -6.16 8.64
CA THR A 394 18.71 -6.44 10.06
C THR A 394 17.48 -7.30 10.23
N SER A 395 17.66 -8.53 10.72
CA SER A 395 16.57 -9.43 11.10
C SER A 395 16.55 -9.62 12.61
N ASN A 396 15.39 -9.60 13.21
CA ASN A 396 15.24 -9.85 14.65
C ASN A 396 13.95 -10.60 14.96
N LEU A 397 14.00 -11.31 16.08
CA LEU A 397 12.86 -11.94 16.72
C LEU A 397 12.82 -11.42 18.16
N GLN A 398 11.70 -10.85 18.58
CA GLN A 398 11.52 -10.33 19.92
C GLN A 398 10.26 -10.93 20.55
N SER A 399 10.38 -11.48 21.76
CA SER A 399 9.23 -11.95 22.51
C SER A 399 8.45 -10.77 23.10
N TYR A 400 7.17 -11.01 23.40
CA TYR A 400 6.48 -10.18 24.38
C TYR A 400 7.12 -10.32 25.76
N ASP A 401 6.65 -9.51 26.72
CA ASP A 401 7.04 -9.61 28.12
C ASP A 401 6.52 -10.96 28.67
N LEU A 402 7.39 -11.95 28.75
CA LEU A 402 7.06 -13.28 29.24
C LEU A 402 6.89 -13.24 30.75
N ASP A 403 5.71 -13.63 31.24
CA ASP A 403 5.47 -13.89 32.66
C ASP A 403 6.03 -15.25 33.04
N LEU A 404 7.22 -15.26 33.65
CA LEU A 404 7.88 -16.48 34.06
C LEU A 404 7.42 -16.98 35.44
N GLN A 405 6.63 -16.21 36.17
CA GLN A 405 6.13 -16.56 37.50
C GLN A 405 5.17 -17.75 37.45
N THR A 406 4.28 -17.73 36.46
CA THR A 406 3.30 -18.80 36.24
C THR A 406 3.97 -20.14 35.93
N GLN A 407 5.06 -20.11 35.17
CA GLN A 407 5.82 -21.32 34.82
C GLN A 407 6.69 -21.84 35.97
N ALA A 408 7.18 -20.96 36.83
CA ALA A 408 7.95 -21.35 38.02
C ALA A 408 7.08 -21.83 39.20
N GLY A 409 5.75 -21.79 39.10
CA GLY A 409 4.82 -22.13 40.16
C GLY A 409 4.90 -21.25 41.39
N ALA A 410 5.45 -20.06 41.25
CA ALA A 410 5.77 -19.16 42.35
C ALA A 410 4.93 -17.89 42.19
N GLY A 411 3.94 -17.63 42.96
CA GLY A 411 3.11 -16.41 42.98
C GLY A 411 3.85 -15.10 42.59
N ASP A 412 3.61 -13.99 43.27
CA ASP A 412 4.21 -12.70 42.96
C ASP A 412 5.70 -12.60 43.38
N LEU A 413 6.58 -13.37 42.73
CA LEU A 413 8.01 -13.45 43.00
C LEU A 413 8.84 -12.90 41.86
N PHE A 414 10.01 -12.36 42.18
CA PHE A 414 11.06 -12.12 41.19
C PHE A 414 11.61 -13.45 40.68
N VAL A 415 12.03 -13.43 39.46
CA VAL A 415 12.64 -14.56 38.78
C VAL A 415 14.02 -14.15 38.31
N SER A 416 15.01 -15.01 38.54
CA SER A 416 16.36 -14.86 38.03
C SER A 416 16.55 -15.78 36.84
N VAL A 417 16.90 -15.21 35.68
CA VAL A 417 17.32 -15.94 34.48
C VAL A 417 18.83 -16.11 34.56
N SER A 418 19.24 -17.33 34.92
CA SER A 418 20.65 -17.65 35.13
C SER A 418 21.36 -18.04 33.86
N ARG A 419 20.60 -18.53 32.85
CA ARG A 419 21.18 -19.05 31.64
C ARG A 419 20.22 -18.98 30.45
N PHE A 420 20.78 -18.65 29.29
CA PHE A 420 20.18 -18.81 27.98
C PHE A 420 20.79 -20.04 27.31
N ILE A 421 19.95 -20.93 26.77
CA ILE A 421 20.37 -22.14 26.04
C ILE A 421 19.92 -21.94 24.59
N PRO A 422 20.88 -21.74 23.64
CA PRO A 422 20.54 -21.49 22.25
C PRO A 422 20.01 -22.77 21.57
N ASP A 423 18.85 -22.68 20.95
CA ASP A 423 18.29 -23.71 20.07
C ASP A 423 18.17 -23.17 18.65
N PHE A 424 19.31 -23.05 17.97
CA PHE A 424 19.34 -22.69 16.55
C PHE A 424 19.34 -23.95 15.69
N LYS A 425 18.36 -24.08 14.81
CA LYS A 425 18.34 -25.16 13.81
C LYS A 425 19.43 -24.95 12.76
N THR A 426 19.67 -23.70 12.40
CA THR A 426 20.82 -23.27 11.61
C THR A 426 21.31 -21.94 12.18
N LEU A 427 22.61 -21.77 12.26
CA LEU A 427 23.26 -20.51 12.59
C LEU A 427 24.52 -20.40 11.74
N ASN A 428 24.48 -19.47 10.78
CA ASN A 428 25.62 -19.13 9.94
C ASN A 428 26.10 -17.73 10.35
N GLY A 429 27.30 -17.66 10.89
CA GLY A 429 27.82 -16.45 11.54
C GLY A 429 27.41 -16.36 13.00
N ASN A 430 27.07 -15.17 13.47
CA ASN A 430 26.77 -14.86 14.85
C ASN A 430 25.37 -14.28 15.02
N SER A 431 24.81 -14.43 16.22
CA SER A 431 23.57 -13.77 16.60
C SER A 431 23.75 -13.09 17.94
N ASP A 432 23.23 -11.89 18.10
CA ASP A 432 23.22 -11.20 19.39
C ASP A 432 21.87 -11.43 20.10
N VAL A 433 21.94 -11.75 21.37
CA VAL A 433 20.77 -11.97 22.22
C VAL A 433 20.76 -10.91 23.34
N THR A 434 19.63 -10.25 23.46
CA THR A 434 19.38 -9.23 24.49
C THR A 434 18.27 -9.69 25.40
N LEU A 435 18.48 -9.63 26.71
CA LEU A 435 17.45 -9.85 27.72
C LEU A 435 17.06 -8.52 28.35
N SER A 436 15.77 -8.20 28.31
CA SER A 436 15.20 -7.05 28.99
C SER A 436 14.24 -7.51 30.06
N VAL A 437 14.31 -6.94 31.26
CA VAL A 437 13.52 -7.34 32.42
C VAL A 437 12.71 -6.18 32.95
N LYS A 438 11.48 -6.45 33.37
CA LYS A 438 10.60 -5.50 34.06
C LYS A 438 10.16 -6.04 35.41
N ARG A 439 9.87 -5.12 36.33
CA ARG A 439 9.31 -5.45 37.66
C ARG A 439 7.79 -5.54 37.65
N PHE A 440 7.15 -4.75 36.79
CA PHE A 440 5.70 -4.65 36.66
C PHE A 440 5.29 -4.65 35.18
N PRO A 441 4.08 -5.10 34.84
CA PRO A 441 3.59 -5.12 33.46
C PRO A 441 3.12 -3.74 32.97
N SER A 442 3.76 -2.67 33.43
CA SER A 442 3.41 -1.31 33.06
C SER A 442 4.15 -0.86 31.79
N GLN A 443 3.43 -0.21 30.89
CA GLN A 443 4.03 0.41 29.70
C GLN A 443 4.99 1.55 30.06
N THR A 444 4.79 2.18 31.22
CA THR A 444 5.64 3.30 31.71
C THR A 444 6.91 2.82 32.39
N GLU A 445 7.01 1.54 32.74
CA GLU A 445 8.22 1.00 33.35
C GLU A 445 9.31 0.78 32.29
N THR A 446 10.43 1.45 32.45
CA THR A 446 11.61 1.23 31.61
C THR A 446 12.22 -0.12 31.95
N ALA A 447 12.29 -1.01 30.96
CA ALA A 447 12.94 -2.31 31.11
C ALA A 447 14.44 -2.11 31.43
N SER A 448 14.95 -2.87 32.40
CA SER A 448 16.39 -3.02 32.58
C SER A 448 16.93 -3.99 31.55
N THR A 449 17.74 -3.51 30.63
CA THR A 449 18.27 -4.28 29.51
C THR A 449 19.72 -4.67 29.78
N ASN A 450 20.02 -5.96 29.69
CA ASN A 450 21.41 -6.43 29.74
C ASN A 450 22.11 -6.12 28.41
N SER A 451 23.43 -5.91 28.47
CA SER A 451 24.23 -5.79 27.26
C SER A 451 24.05 -7.04 26.38
N PRO A 452 23.91 -6.89 25.07
CA PRO A 452 23.80 -8.03 24.19
C PRO A 452 24.97 -9.01 24.37
N PHE A 453 24.70 -10.29 24.31
CA PHE A 453 25.73 -11.32 24.28
C PHE A 453 25.65 -12.10 22.97
N THR A 454 26.82 -12.35 22.39
CA THR A 454 26.93 -13.01 21.11
C THR A 454 26.86 -14.53 21.27
N ILE A 455 26.11 -15.15 20.39
CA ILE A 455 25.99 -16.60 20.20
C ILE A 455 26.58 -16.94 18.83
N ASP A 456 27.39 -17.99 18.79
CA ASP A 456 27.93 -18.60 17.57
C ASP A 456 27.56 -20.09 17.49
N SER A 457 27.94 -20.75 16.42
CA SER A 457 27.62 -22.17 16.19
C SER A 457 28.23 -23.13 17.20
N THR A 458 29.20 -22.68 18.02
CA THR A 458 29.87 -23.46 19.05
C THR A 458 29.33 -23.21 20.45
N THR A 459 28.48 -22.20 20.61
CA THR A 459 27.93 -21.80 21.90
C THR A 459 26.84 -22.76 22.34
N THR A 460 27.10 -23.54 23.37
CA THR A 460 26.12 -24.49 23.94
C THR A 460 25.22 -23.87 25.00
N LYS A 461 25.70 -22.85 25.69
CA LYS A 461 24.99 -22.11 26.73
C LYS A 461 25.63 -20.76 26.96
N LYS A 462 24.85 -19.81 27.48
CA LYS A 462 25.33 -18.48 27.92
C LYS A 462 24.79 -18.19 29.29
N ASP A 463 25.69 -17.98 30.26
CA ASP A 463 25.27 -17.59 31.61
C ASP A 463 24.86 -16.10 31.61
N THR A 464 23.76 -15.81 32.31
CA THR A 464 23.14 -14.48 32.37
C THR A 464 22.84 -14.09 33.82
N ARG A 465 22.52 -12.82 34.06
CA ARG A 465 22.15 -12.30 35.38
C ARG A 465 20.93 -11.36 35.27
N ALA A 466 19.94 -11.78 34.53
CA ALA A 466 18.71 -11.00 34.39
C ALA A 466 17.75 -11.34 35.56
N ARG A 467 17.24 -10.31 36.25
CA ARG A 467 16.34 -10.48 37.39
C ARG A 467 15.13 -9.55 37.24
N GLY A 468 13.96 -10.09 37.13
CA GLY A 468 12.70 -9.36 37.00
C GLY A 468 11.50 -10.26 37.20
N ARG A 469 10.29 -9.73 37.05
CA ARG A 469 9.06 -10.51 36.98
C ARG A 469 8.70 -10.88 35.56
N TYR A 470 9.00 -9.99 34.64
CA TYR A 470 8.76 -10.15 33.21
C TYR A 470 10.09 -10.11 32.48
N VAL A 471 10.24 -10.96 31.49
CA VAL A 471 11.46 -11.08 30.67
C VAL A 471 11.08 -10.98 29.21
N ASN A 472 11.75 -10.12 28.47
CA ASN A 472 11.68 -10.02 27.04
C ASN A 472 13.01 -10.47 26.45
N VAL A 473 12.94 -11.29 25.41
CA VAL A 473 14.12 -11.83 24.72
C VAL A 473 14.11 -11.33 23.29
N LYS A 474 15.18 -10.64 22.90
CA LYS A 474 15.41 -10.22 21.51
C LYS A 474 16.61 -10.97 20.96
N ILE A 475 16.47 -11.54 19.79
CA ILE A 475 17.52 -12.23 19.02
C ILE A 475 17.67 -11.50 17.70
N GLU A 476 18.88 -11.13 17.31
CA GLU A 476 19.14 -10.41 16.05
C GLU A 476 20.45 -10.83 15.41
N ASN A 477 20.56 -10.68 14.08
CA ASN A 477 21.83 -10.90 13.40
C ASN A 477 22.82 -9.78 13.74
N LYS A 478 24.10 -10.15 13.91
CA LYS A 478 25.15 -9.23 14.34
C LYS A 478 25.81 -8.49 13.18
N ASN A 479 26.23 -9.22 12.17
CA ASN A 479 27.03 -8.70 11.06
C ASN A 479 26.33 -8.98 9.70
N GLU A 480 27.00 -8.59 8.63
CA GLU A 480 26.65 -8.96 7.27
C GLU A 480 26.90 -10.45 7.01
N ASN A 481 26.24 -11.01 6.01
CA ASN A 481 26.32 -12.40 5.58
C ASN A 481 25.95 -13.43 6.67
N GLU A 482 25.16 -13.03 7.65
CA GLU A 482 24.68 -13.90 8.72
C GLU A 482 23.25 -14.34 8.47
N SER A 483 22.95 -15.60 8.77
CA SER A 483 21.60 -16.14 8.69
C SER A 483 21.36 -17.11 9.84
N TRP A 484 20.12 -17.16 10.30
CA TRP A 484 19.74 -18.05 11.41
C TRP A 484 18.31 -18.55 11.26
N ARG A 485 18.08 -19.74 11.78
CA ARG A 485 16.78 -20.33 12.00
C ARG A 485 16.69 -20.74 13.45
N TYR A 486 15.85 -20.05 14.20
CA TYR A 486 15.67 -20.27 15.62
C TYR A 486 14.63 -21.36 15.88
N GLY A 487 14.86 -22.18 16.89
CA GLY A 487 13.96 -23.21 17.35
C GLY A 487 13.13 -22.78 18.54
N THR A 488 13.37 -23.38 19.70
CA THR A 488 12.60 -23.14 20.92
C THR A 488 13.34 -22.24 21.88
N LEU A 489 12.65 -21.30 22.53
CA LEU A 489 13.22 -20.50 23.60
C LEU A 489 13.43 -21.35 24.85
N MET A 490 14.69 -21.49 25.26
CA MET A 490 15.08 -22.21 26.46
C MET A 490 15.85 -21.30 27.43
N LEU A 491 15.28 -21.10 28.63
CA LEU A 491 15.84 -20.30 29.71
C LEU A 491 15.95 -21.16 30.98
N ASP A 492 17.08 -21.07 31.70
CA ASP A 492 17.21 -21.59 33.06
C ASP A 492 16.74 -20.50 34.03
N VAL A 493 15.58 -20.74 34.63
CA VAL A 493 14.85 -19.75 35.43
C VAL A 493 14.69 -20.27 36.86
N ARG A 494 14.94 -19.37 37.86
CA ARG A 494 14.79 -19.70 39.27
C ARG A 494 14.02 -18.63 40.02
N PRO A 495 13.13 -18.99 40.96
CA PRO A 495 12.53 -18.03 41.88
C PRO A 495 13.59 -17.31 42.71
N ASP A 496 13.48 -15.99 42.84
CA ASP A 496 14.48 -15.16 43.53
C ASP A 496 13.82 -14.13 44.46
N GLY A 497 12.89 -14.62 45.32
CA GLY A 497 12.27 -13.84 46.36
C GLY A 497 11.20 -12.84 45.91
N ALA A 498 10.53 -12.21 46.89
CA ALA A 498 9.41 -11.29 46.64
C ALA A 498 9.84 -9.80 46.58
N ARG A 499 11.11 -9.48 46.71
CA ARG A 499 11.65 -8.10 46.74
C ARG A 499 12.87 -7.97 45.80
#